data_f253ed4a4109ebce49d03b1eba63f33b
#
_entry.id   f253ed4a4109ebce49d03b1eba63f33b
#
_cell.length_a   1.000
_cell.length_b   1.000
_cell.length_c   1.000
_cell.angle_alpha   90.00
_cell.angle_beta   90.00
_cell.angle_gamma   90.00
#
_symmetry.space_group_name_H-M   'P 1'
#
loop_
_entity.id
_entity.type
_entity.pdbx_description
1 polymer ?
#
loop_
_entity_poly.entity_id
_entity_poly.type
_entity_poly.pdbx_seq_one_letter_code
_entity_poly.pdbx_strand_id
1 'polypeptide(L)'
;MLGAQKVRVLYDFDGEVENGELVIRENQILTIIRQDVGDGWWEAEMPNKQRGLIPEAYVEVMVDTWNAPEDAPPPPPPPPAASSMSQQDVRDLPAPPTFESAVSSSGIQHQDSVGNEDDWDDDDDWDDNQSAPDPAVNGSGSYGLSPPNRQYKQRNSDMSAKTTGTVKKNFASRFSMFAKSGGEAYLLGAGAKKGFSPNVEIRIVETNDGPVWEDPGRLPAIEIKNPKKETKMKGIKSFIAYQITPSDTGIQVSRRYKHFDWLYERLVEKFTFVCIPPLPDKQVTGRYEEAFIEKRMEQLQRWMNRMGSHPVIGQADVFRHFLSCTDDKKWKQGKRKAEKDEHVGAAFLQVIQAPEKPIEIAVVEKQHDNFSRFQKSMDQNVTIAVQTSHEFSKKHTGPFKREFQKVGQSFTLLAQSFELDTRPRSVDDDRPPQVSTKLTEAMKHTGQTYDAIGQLFFEQPKYDGYVLEDFLREYSGLLSTFPDMISFHKHTISTVKECQKQREEQKIDYEEAEAVKNRADVVSYAMMSEINHFHSERVQDFKEVMQNYLTEQIRFYQNITSKLQETLQKYQEI
;
A
#
# COMPACT_ATOMS: atom_id res chain seq x y z
N MET A 1 16.80 4.66 -37.85
CA MET A 1 15.33 4.74 -37.97
C MET A 1 14.80 3.63 -37.11
N LEU A 2 14.26 3.96 -35.96
CA LEU A 2 13.55 3.00 -35.08
C LEU A 2 12.29 2.57 -35.83
N GLY A 3 12.04 1.27 -35.96
CA GLY A 3 10.87 0.72 -36.63
C GLY A 3 9.58 1.22 -35.96
N ALA A 4 8.55 1.49 -36.77
CA ALA A 4 7.25 1.95 -36.29
C ALA A 4 6.65 0.91 -35.32
N GLN A 5 6.58 1.26 -34.05
CA GLN A 5 6.13 0.39 -32.96
C GLN A 5 4.60 0.24 -33.04
N LYS A 6 4.11 -1.02 -33.06
CA LYS A 6 2.68 -1.30 -33.05
C LYS A 6 2.19 -1.53 -31.63
N VAL A 7 0.98 -1.05 -31.33
CA VAL A 7 0.29 -1.23 -30.05
C VAL A 7 -1.11 -1.77 -30.28
N ARG A 8 -1.61 -2.52 -29.29
CA ARG A 8 -3.00 -2.98 -29.22
C ARG A 8 -3.75 -2.15 -28.19
N VAL A 9 -4.93 -1.68 -28.54
CA VAL A 9 -5.82 -0.94 -27.64
C VAL A 9 -6.44 -1.91 -26.64
N LEU A 10 -6.35 -1.58 -25.35
CA LEU A 10 -6.86 -2.39 -24.24
C LEU A 10 -8.29 -1.99 -23.81
N TYR A 11 -8.65 -0.72 -24.00
CA TYR A 11 -9.94 -0.16 -23.59
C TYR A 11 -10.46 0.84 -24.61
N ASP A 12 -11.80 0.96 -24.72
CA ASP A 12 -12.44 2.00 -25.51
C ASP A 12 -12.08 3.39 -24.99
N PHE A 13 -11.79 4.32 -25.89
CA PHE A 13 -11.55 5.72 -25.55
C PHE A 13 -12.28 6.62 -26.55
N ASP A 14 -13.19 7.44 -26.05
CA ASP A 14 -13.94 8.44 -26.82
C ASP A 14 -13.21 9.79 -26.73
N GLY A 15 -12.11 9.91 -27.51
CA GLY A 15 -11.31 11.12 -27.55
C GLY A 15 -12.04 12.31 -28.16
N GLU A 16 -11.70 13.51 -27.70
CA GLU A 16 -12.22 14.78 -28.22
C GLU A 16 -11.46 15.17 -29.50
N VAL A 17 -12.05 14.91 -30.66
CA VAL A 17 -11.43 15.14 -31.97
C VAL A 17 -11.03 16.62 -32.15
N GLU A 18 -11.75 17.55 -31.51
CA GLU A 18 -11.43 18.99 -31.51
C GLU A 18 -10.10 19.31 -30.80
N ASN A 19 -9.69 18.47 -29.84
CA ASN A 19 -8.43 18.57 -29.11
C ASN A 19 -7.30 17.74 -29.76
N GLY A 20 -7.55 17.14 -30.94
CA GLY A 20 -6.59 16.32 -31.63
C GLY A 20 -6.45 14.90 -31.09
N GLU A 21 -7.41 14.40 -30.32
CA GLU A 21 -7.45 13.05 -29.78
C GLU A 21 -8.09 12.07 -30.76
N LEU A 22 -7.68 10.78 -30.69
CA LEU A 22 -8.29 9.71 -31.49
C LEU A 22 -9.42 9.03 -30.71
N VAL A 23 -10.50 8.70 -31.41
CA VAL A 23 -11.49 7.76 -30.91
C VAL A 23 -11.00 6.35 -31.22
N ILE A 24 -10.68 5.55 -30.20
CA ILE A 24 -10.14 4.20 -30.35
C ILE A 24 -11.02 3.18 -29.64
N ARG A 25 -11.01 1.93 -30.13
CA ARG A 25 -11.80 0.83 -29.59
C ARG A 25 -10.91 -0.34 -29.19
N GLU A 26 -11.34 -1.08 -28.19
CA GLU A 26 -10.65 -2.26 -27.69
C GLU A 26 -10.25 -3.22 -28.82
N ASN A 27 -9.06 -3.80 -28.71
CA ASN A 27 -8.42 -4.68 -29.69
C ASN A 27 -8.03 -4.03 -31.03
N GLN A 28 -8.18 -2.72 -31.22
CA GLN A 28 -7.60 -2.05 -32.40
C GLN A 28 -6.07 -2.06 -32.35
N ILE A 29 -5.44 -2.16 -33.53
CA ILE A 29 -3.98 -2.06 -33.68
C ILE A 29 -3.66 -0.68 -34.24
N LEU A 30 -2.80 0.04 -33.52
CA LEU A 30 -2.33 1.36 -33.87
C LEU A 30 -0.83 1.34 -34.08
N THR A 31 -0.32 2.32 -34.81
CA THR A 31 1.12 2.53 -34.99
C THR A 31 1.54 3.77 -34.24
N ILE A 32 2.49 3.65 -33.32
CA ILE A 32 3.01 4.78 -32.56
C ILE A 32 3.93 5.61 -33.41
N ILE A 33 3.66 6.91 -33.50
CA ILE A 33 4.46 7.90 -34.22
C ILE A 33 5.44 8.55 -33.23
N ARG A 34 4.97 8.90 -32.01
CA ARG A 34 5.77 9.60 -31.01
C ARG A 34 5.26 9.31 -29.60
N GLN A 35 6.19 9.07 -28.66
CA GLN A 35 5.88 8.75 -27.25
C GLN A 35 6.13 9.92 -26.30
N ASP A 36 6.83 10.97 -26.73
CA ASP A 36 7.24 12.10 -25.90
C ASP A 36 6.35 13.35 -26.11
N VAL A 37 5.05 13.16 -26.27
CA VAL A 37 4.10 14.27 -26.50
C VAL A 37 3.71 14.99 -25.21
N GLY A 38 3.99 14.37 -24.01
CA GLY A 38 3.77 14.92 -22.67
C GLY A 38 2.71 14.16 -21.88
N ASP A 39 2.88 14.14 -20.54
CA ASP A 39 1.95 13.69 -19.49
C ASP A 39 1.11 12.42 -19.75
N GLY A 40 1.75 11.34 -20.28
CA GLY A 40 1.07 10.06 -20.51
C GLY A 40 0.26 9.99 -21.79
N TRP A 41 0.54 10.87 -22.78
CA TRP A 41 -0.07 10.86 -24.09
C TRP A 41 0.93 10.48 -25.18
N TRP A 42 0.50 9.61 -26.09
CA TRP A 42 1.25 9.21 -27.28
C TRP A 42 0.55 9.68 -28.54
N GLU A 43 1.32 10.03 -29.56
CA GLU A 43 0.79 10.27 -30.90
C GLU A 43 0.77 8.96 -31.68
N ALA A 44 -0.40 8.56 -32.15
CA ALA A 44 -0.62 7.32 -32.88
C ALA A 44 -1.28 7.55 -34.24
N GLU A 45 -1.07 6.59 -35.15
CA GLU A 45 -1.74 6.53 -36.44
C GLU A 45 -2.61 5.27 -36.51
N MET A 46 -3.88 5.46 -36.86
CA MET A 46 -4.83 4.39 -37.13
C MET A 46 -4.59 3.75 -38.52
N PRO A 47 -5.10 2.53 -38.78
CA PRO A 47 -5.00 1.89 -40.11
C PRO A 47 -5.55 2.73 -41.28
N ASN A 48 -6.50 3.63 -41.03
CA ASN A 48 -7.07 4.57 -41.97
C ASN A 48 -6.22 5.83 -42.20
N LYS A 49 -4.99 5.88 -41.62
CA LYS A 49 -4.04 7.01 -41.65
C LYS A 49 -4.48 8.27 -40.88
N GLN A 50 -5.51 8.18 -40.07
CA GLN A 50 -5.86 9.25 -39.13
C GLN A 50 -4.85 9.26 -38.00
N ARG A 51 -4.34 10.45 -37.65
CA ARG A 51 -3.38 10.66 -36.56
C ARG A 51 -4.00 11.48 -35.44
N GLY A 52 -3.57 11.21 -34.21
CA GLY A 52 -3.96 11.99 -33.05
C GLY A 52 -3.40 11.40 -31.77
N LEU A 53 -3.79 12.03 -30.67
CA LEU A 53 -3.33 11.67 -29.33
C LEU A 53 -4.15 10.52 -28.77
N ILE A 54 -3.48 9.62 -28.06
CA ILE A 54 -4.08 8.52 -27.30
C ILE A 54 -3.44 8.44 -25.92
N PRO A 55 -4.17 8.03 -24.87
CA PRO A 55 -3.58 7.81 -23.55
C PRO A 55 -2.65 6.57 -23.58
N GLU A 56 -1.43 6.69 -23.09
CA GLU A 56 -0.46 5.59 -22.95
C GLU A 56 -1.05 4.40 -22.18
N ALA A 57 -1.81 4.67 -21.11
CA ALA A 57 -2.41 3.64 -20.25
C ALA A 57 -3.50 2.79 -20.94
N TYR A 58 -3.96 3.17 -22.14
CA TYR A 58 -5.01 2.49 -22.91
C TYR A 58 -4.48 1.55 -23.98
N VAL A 59 -3.15 1.42 -24.12
CA VAL A 59 -2.52 0.62 -25.15
C VAL A 59 -1.40 -0.27 -24.62
N GLU A 60 -1.24 -1.45 -25.24
CA GLU A 60 -0.17 -2.40 -24.94
C GLU A 60 0.76 -2.54 -26.14
N VAL A 61 2.06 -2.44 -25.91
CA VAL A 61 3.09 -2.58 -26.96
C VAL A 61 3.14 -4.03 -27.45
N MET A 62 2.96 -4.22 -28.75
CA MET A 62 3.14 -5.51 -29.39
C MET A 62 4.64 -5.76 -29.63
N VAL A 63 5.22 -6.71 -28.89
CA VAL A 63 6.60 -7.17 -29.12
C VAL A 63 6.55 -8.21 -30.23
N ASP A 64 7.17 -7.91 -31.39
CA ASP A 64 7.37 -8.91 -32.43
C ASP A 64 8.33 -9.99 -31.91
N THR A 65 7.79 -11.15 -31.53
CA THR A 65 8.56 -12.34 -31.14
C THR A 65 9.10 -13.04 -32.38
N TRP A 66 10.08 -12.44 -33.02
CA TRP A 66 10.91 -13.09 -34.05
C TRP A 66 12.38 -12.96 -33.64
N ASN A 67 12.80 -13.82 -32.71
CA ASN A 67 14.15 -14.36 -32.51
C ASN A 67 14.16 -15.23 -31.24
N ALA A 68 13.55 -16.41 -31.31
CA ALA A 68 13.82 -17.49 -30.36
C ALA A 68 14.65 -18.56 -31.08
N PRO A 69 15.65 -19.18 -30.45
CA PRO A 69 16.40 -20.30 -31.01
C PRO A 69 15.48 -21.52 -31.23
N GLU A 70 15.67 -22.17 -32.38
CA GLU A 70 15.04 -23.44 -32.77
C GLU A 70 15.47 -24.57 -31.83
N ASP A 71 14.78 -24.77 -30.69
CA ASP A 71 14.81 -26.03 -29.93
C ASP A 71 13.84 -25.98 -28.75
N ALA A 72 12.53 -25.74 -28.98
CA ALA A 72 11.49 -25.96 -27.99
C ALA A 72 10.35 -26.79 -28.60
N PRO A 73 9.83 -27.82 -27.90
CA PRO A 73 8.73 -28.66 -28.41
C PRO A 73 7.43 -27.86 -28.55
N PRO A 74 6.59 -28.17 -29.54
CA PRO A 74 5.39 -27.39 -29.85
C PRO A 74 4.34 -27.49 -28.73
N PRO A 75 3.60 -26.38 -28.47
CA PRO A 75 2.53 -26.39 -27.48
C PRO A 75 1.34 -27.24 -27.94
N PRO A 76 0.55 -27.82 -27.02
CA PRO A 76 -0.61 -28.63 -27.36
C PRO A 76 -1.73 -27.80 -28.02
N PRO A 77 -2.55 -28.39 -28.92
CA PRO A 77 -3.58 -27.68 -29.67
C PRO A 77 -4.71 -27.21 -28.76
N PRO A 78 -5.34 -26.04 -29.05
CA PRO A 78 -6.47 -25.52 -28.28
C PRO A 78 -7.72 -26.38 -28.47
N PRO A 79 -8.60 -26.48 -27.45
CA PRO A 79 -9.85 -27.21 -27.56
C PRO A 79 -10.83 -26.52 -28.53
N PRO A 80 -11.72 -27.28 -29.21
CA PRO A 80 -12.61 -26.74 -30.24
C PRO A 80 -13.67 -25.80 -29.65
N ALA A 81 -13.94 -24.72 -30.37
CA ALA A 81 -14.93 -23.72 -30.04
C ALA A 81 -16.34 -24.32 -29.98
N ALA A 82 -17.03 -24.12 -28.85
CA ALA A 82 -18.42 -24.45 -28.71
C ALA A 82 -19.32 -23.38 -29.38
N SER A 83 -20.17 -23.84 -30.25
CA SER A 83 -21.11 -23.09 -31.06
C SER A 83 -22.13 -22.30 -30.19
N SER A 84 -22.41 -21.10 -30.63
CA SER A 84 -23.46 -20.20 -30.14
C SER A 84 -24.85 -20.87 -30.08
N MET A 85 -25.50 -20.81 -28.92
CA MET A 85 -26.96 -20.98 -28.79
C MET A 85 -27.60 -19.66 -28.34
N SER A 86 -28.67 -19.33 -29.02
CA SER A 86 -29.45 -18.12 -29.01
C SER A 86 -30.17 -17.85 -27.66
N GLN A 87 -30.30 -16.55 -27.39
CA GLN A 87 -31.21 -16.00 -26.37
C GLN A 87 -32.65 -16.32 -26.68
N GLN A 88 -33.35 -16.92 -25.72
CA GLN A 88 -34.79 -16.67 -25.46
C GLN A 88 -35.19 -17.34 -24.14
N ASP A 89 -36.04 -16.62 -23.37
CA ASP A 89 -36.88 -17.06 -22.25
C ASP A 89 -36.25 -17.14 -20.83
N VAL A 90 -36.34 -16.02 -20.12
CA VAL A 90 -36.73 -16.03 -18.69
C VAL A 90 -37.58 -14.78 -18.40
N ARG A 91 -38.88 -14.95 -18.32
CA ARG A 91 -39.81 -14.08 -17.60
C ARG A 91 -40.30 -14.81 -16.35
N ASP A 92 -40.55 -14.00 -15.31
CA ASP A 92 -41.34 -14.25 -14.10
C ASP A 92 -40.68 -14.91 -12.90
N LEU A 93 -40.30 -14.06 -11.94
CA LEU A 93 -40.43 -14.32 -10.50
C LEU A 93 -40.61 -12.99 -9.73
N PRO A 94 -41.43 -12.96 -8.66
CA PRO A 94 -41.96 -11.73 -8.05
C PRO A 94 -41.04 -11.09 -7.00
N ALA A 95 -41.19 -9.78 -6.80
CA ALA A 95 -40.45 -8.93 -5.87
C ALA A 95 -40.90 -9.13 -4.39
N PRO A 96 -40.00 -8.94 -3.41
CA PRO A 96 -40.34 -8.91 -1.99
C PRO A 96 -40.80 -7.52 -1.52
N PRO A 97 -41.54 -7.43 -0.38
CA PRO A 97 -42.32 -6.26 0.02
C PRO A 97 -41.50 -5.16 0.70
N THR A 98 -41.92 -3.92 0.47
CA THR A 98 -41.47 -2.68 1.06
C THR A 98 -42.01 -2.48 2.49
N PHE A 99 -41.16 -2.00 3.41
CA PHE A 99 -41.59 -1.46 4.70
C PHE A 99 -41.48 0.06 4.69
N GLU A 100 -42.59 0.73 4.93
CA GLU A 100 -42.69 2.17 5.22
C GLU A 100 -42.35 2.42 6.70
N SER A 101 -41.62 3.46 6.99
CA SER A 101 -41.48 4.01 8.35
C SER A 101 -41.71 5.51 8.36
N ALA A 102 -42.61 5.90 9.22
CA ALA A 102 -43.17 7.23 9.38
C ALA A 102 -42.20 8.24 9.96
N VAL A 103 -42.30 9.48 9.47
CA VAL A 103 -41.61 10.67 9.95
C VAL A 103 -42.46 11.34 11.02
N SER A 104 -41.84 11.71 12.16
CA SER A 104 -42.39 12.68 13.11
C SER A 104 -41.35 13.78 13.38
N SER A 105 -41.69 14.98 12.99
CA SER A 105 -40.96 16.21 13.29
C SER A 105 -41.37 16.78 14.67
N SER A 106 -40.41 17.19 15.49
CA SER A 106 -40.64 18.19 16.53
C SER A 106 -39.40 19.05 16.73
N GLY A 107 -39.56 20.35 16.46
CA GLY A 107 -38.55 21.37 16.71
C GLY A 107 -38.49 21.77 18.19
N ILE A 108 -37.32 22.14 18.65
CA ILE A 108 -37.11 22.87 19.91
C ILE A 108 -36.07 23.95 19.70
N GLN A 109 -36.40 25.11 20.25
CA GLN A 109 -35.80 26.44 20.17
C GLN A 109 -34.45 26.53 20.92
N HIS A 110 -33.63 27.46 20.42
CA HIS A 110 -32.43 27.99 21.07
C HIS A 110 -32.70 28.66 22.42
N GLN A 111 -31.83 28.43 23.37
CA GLN A 111 -31.62 29.31 24.50
C GLN A 111 -30.10 29.41 24.78
N ASP A 112 -29.62 30.66 24.68
CA ASP A 112 -28.26 31.09 25.00
C ASP A 112 -27.95 30.91 26.48
N SER A 113 -26.77 30.38 26.81
CA SER A 113 -26.16 30.58 28.12
C SER A 113 -24.64 30.75 28.00
N VAL A 114 -24.20 31.83 28.63
CA VAL A 114 -22.88 32.44 28.67
C VAL A 114 -21.87 31.60 29.44
N GLY A 115 -20.66 31.43 28.91
CA GLY A 115 -19.39 31.54 29.62
C GLY A 115 -18.82 30.30 30.27
N ASN A 116 -17.73 29.78 29.71
CA ASN A 116 -16.48 29.55 30.41
C ASN A 116 -15.32 29.42 29.41
N GLU A 117 -14.30 30.25 29.60
CA GLU A 117 -13.15 30.44 28.68
C GLU A 117 -12.10 29.32 28.70
N ASP A 118 -12.46 28.06 29.00
CA ASP A 118 -11.53 26.92 29.02
C ASP A 118 -11.83 25.82 27.99
N ASP A 119 -12.67 26.08 26.97
CA ASP A 119 -13.21 25.08 26.05
C ASP A 119 -12.68 25.19 24.61
N TRP A 120 -11.47 25.75 24.44
CA TRP A 120 -10.84 25.95 23.10
C TRP A 120 -10.09 24.73 22.54
N ASP A 121 -10.18 23.56 23.18
CA ASP A 121 -9.38 22.38 22.83
C ASP A 121 -10.16 21.23 22.17
N ASP A 122 -11.42 21.43 21.78
CA ASP A 122 -12.22 20.41 21.07
C ASP A 122 -12.19 20.55 19.55
N ASP A 123 -11.39 21.47 18.99
CA ASP A 123 -11.15 21.63 17.55
C ASP A 123 -10.32 20.47 16.90
N ASP A 124 -10.01 19.41 17.65
CA ASP A 124 -9.54 18.13 17.10
C ASP A 124 -10.65 17.35 16.36
N ASP A 125 -11.82 17.94 16.24
CA ASP A 125 -12.95 17.38 15.49
C ASP A 125 -12.92 17.77 14.00
N TRP A 126 -11.90 17.31 13.28
CA TRP A 126 -12.03 17.17 11.83
C TRP A 126 -13.10 16.11 11.57
N ASP A 127 -14.20 16.59 11.04
CA ASP A 127 -15.42 15.86 10.76
C ASP A 127 -15.15 14.68 9.81
N ASP A 128 -15.15 13.46 10.33
CA ASP A 128 -15.23 12.22 9.53
C ASP A 128 -16.62 12.09 8.86
N ASN A 129 -17.45 13.13 8.93
CA ASN A 129 -18.85 13.13 8.53
C ASN A 129 -19.18 14.21 7.48
N GLN A 130 -18.32 14.42 6.47
CA GLN A 130 -18.77 15.06 5.25
C GLN A 130 -19.46 14.03 4.36
N SER A 131 -20.69 13.73 4.68
CA SER A 131 -21.65 13.18 3.73
C SER A 131 -21.97 14.28 2.72
N ALA A 132 -21.38 14.22 1.53
CA ALA A 132 -21.93 14.92 0.40
C ALA A 132 -23.28 14.28 0.03
N PRO A 133 -24.32 15.05 -0.31
CA PRO A 133 -25.58 14.49 -0.76
C PRO A 133 -25.38 13.82 -2.13
N ASP A 134 -25.78 12.55 -2.24
CA ASP A 134 -25.80 11.79 -3.46
C ASP A 134 -26.66 12.47 -4.55
N PRO A 135 -26.18 12.57 -5.77
CA PRO A 135 -27.05 12.54 -6.93
C PRO A 135 -27.23 11.09 -7.38
N ALA A 136 -28.46 10.62 -7.31
CA ALA A 136 -28.87 9.32 -7.82
C ALA A 136 -28.53 9.18 -9.30
N VAL A 137 -27.66 8.19 -9.64
CA VAL A 137 -27.66 7.55 -10.97
C VAL A 137 -27.25 6.09 -10.82
N ASN A 138 -28.10 5.22 -11.35
CA ASN A 138 -27.91 3.78 -11.55
C ASN A 138 -26.70 3.47 -12.43
N GLY A 139 -25.99 2.38 -12.11
CA GLY A 139 -25.13 1.71 -13.07
C GLY A 139 -23.97 0.93 -12.46
N SER A 140 -24.10 -0.36 -12.46
CA SER A 140 -23.13 -1.48 -12.36
C SER A 140 -21.66 -1.16 -12.13
N GLY A 141 -21.13 -1.78 -11.06
CA GLY A 141 -19.78 -1.61 -10.55
C GLY A 141 -18.66 -2.12 -11.45
N SER A 142 -17.65 -1.33 -11.50
CA SER A 142 -16.29 -1.75 -11.82
C SER A 142 -15.37 -1.10 -10.76
N TYR A 143 -14.66 -1.92 -10.00
CA TYR A 143 -13.67 -1.44 -9.04
C TYR A 143 -12.40 -1.07 -9.78
N GLY A 144 -12.29 0.19 -10.20
CA GLY A 144 -11.07 0.77 -10.69
C GLY A 144 -10.17 1.18 -9.53
N LEU A 145 -8.99 0.57 -9.43
CA LEU A 145 -7.92 0.97 -8.51
C LEU A 145 -7.21 2.19 -9.11
N SER A 146 -7.51 3.37 -8.56
CA SER A 146 -6.66 4.54 -8.78
C SER A 146 -5.62 4.61 -7.66
N PRO A 147 -4.35 4.98 -7.95
CA PRO A 147 -3.34 5.18 -6.91
C PRO A 147 -3.71 6.38 -6.04
N PRO A 148 -3.41 6.36 -4.72
CA PRO A 148 -3.78 7.43 -3.81
C PRO A 148 -2.95 8.68 -4.09
N ASN A 149 -3.55 9.67 -4.74
CA ASN A 149 -2.97 10.99 -4.86
C ASN A 149 -3.35 11.80 -3.60
N ARG A 150 -2.51 11.75 -2.57
CA ARG A 150 -2.69 12.57 -1.35
C ARG A 150 -2.21 13.98 -1.61
N GLN A 151 -3.12 14.87 -1.91
CA GLN A 151 -2.89 16.31 -1.78
C GLN A 151 -3.03 16.72 -0.30
N TYR A 152 -1.90 17.00 0.36
CA TYR A 152 -1.89 17.68 1.64
C TYR A 152 -2.35 19.13 1.47
N LYS A 153 -3.51 19.48 2.04
CA LYS A 153 -3.91 20.89 2.16
C LYS A 153 -3.10 21.56 3.28
N GLN A 154 -2.15 22.41 2.89
CA GLN A 154 -1.49 23.35 3.78
C GLN A 154 -2.46 24.44 4.22
N ARG A 155 -2.46 24.73 5.52
CA ARG A 155 -3.01 25.98 6.06
C ARG A 155 -2.08 27.13 5.65
N ASN A 156 -2.54 27.99 4.74
CA ASN A 156 -1.90 29.28 4.48
C ASN A 156 -2.51 30.32 5.41
N SER A 157 -1.64 30.98 6.18
CA SER A 157 -1.90 32.32 6.65
C SER A 157 -1.68 33.31 5.49
N ASP A 158 -2.64 34.19 5.30
CA ASP A 158 -2.74 35.15 4.21
C ASP A 158 -1.50 35.99 3.93
N MET A 159 -1.17 36.15 2.65
CA MET A 159 -1.09 37.47 2.02
C MET A 159 -1.21 37.37 0.50
N SER A 160 -2.08 38.22 0.00
CA SER A 160 -2.57 38.39 -1.35
C SER A 160 -1.49 38.71 -2.39
N ALA A 161 -1.55 38.05 -3.55
CA ALA A 161 -1.39 38.70 -4.87
C ALA A 161 -1.90 37.75 -5.98
N LYS A 162 -2.89 38.24 -6.73
CA LYS A 162 -3.40 37.64 -7.96
C LYS A 162 -2.37 37.75 -9.08
N THR A 163 -2.06 36.63 -9.73
CA THR A 163 -1.68 36.65 -11.16
C THR A 163 -2.03 35.30 -11.81
N THR A 164 -2.75 35.38 -12.89
CA THR A 164 -3.18 34.35 -13.82
C THR A 164 -1.98 33.77 -14.60
N GLY A 165 -1.95 32.45 -14.83
CA GLY A 165 -1.02 31.85 -15.79
C GLY A 165 -0.66 30.39 -15.52
N THR A 166 -1.34 29.50 -16.17
CA THR A 166 -1.09 28.13 -16.64
C THR A 166 0.27 27.46 -16.37
N VAL A 167 0.19 26.21 -15.88
CA VAL A 167 1.11 25.06 -16.10
C VAL A 167 2.59 25.24 -15.78
N LYS A 168 2.95 25.01 -14.52
CA LYS A 168 4.31 24.56 -14.10
C LYS A 168 4.29 23.93 -12.69
N LYS A 169 3.41 22.94 -12.43
CA LYS A 169 3.24 22.40 -11.07
C LYS A 169 4.24 21.30 -10.65
N ASN A 170 4.90 20.61 -11.56
CA ASN A 170 5.67 19.41 -11.18
C ASN A 170 7.19 19.61 -10.98
N PHE A 171 7.78 20.64 -11.54
CA PHE A 171 9.21 20.94 -11.29
C PHE A 171 9.39 21.80 -10.02
N ALA A 172 8.43 22.64 -9.70
CA ALA A 172 8.45 23.52 -8.51
C ALA A 172 8.18 22.77 -7.18
N SER A 173 7.54 21.58 -7.19
CA SER A 173 7.25 20.85 -5.96
C SER A 173 8.49 20.15 -5.37
N ARG A 174 9.42 19.68 -6.20
CA ARG A 174 10.67 19.02 -5.76
C ARG A 174 11.70 20.03 -5.20
N PHE A 175 11.80 21.21 -5.81
CA PHE A 175 12.57 22.34 -5.24
C PHE A 175 11.97 22.83 -3.92
N SER A 176 10.69 22.64 -3.74
CA SER A 176 9.92 23.06 -2.57
C SER A 176 10.22 22.28 -1.29
N MET A 177 10.59 20.98 -1.35
CA MET A 177 10.85 20.21 -0.12
C MET A 177 12.17 20.60 0.55
N PHE A 178 13.28 20.72 -0.19
CA PHE A 178 14.56 21.14 0.37
C PHE A 178 14.48 22.54 1.01
N ALA A 179 13.90 23.49 0.30
CA ALA A 179 13.72 24.84 0.83
C ALA A 179 12.69 24.91 1.97
N LYS A 180 11.57 24.18 1.87
CA LYS A 180 10.52 24.16 2.90
C LYS A 180 10.93 23.43 4.18
N SER A 181 11.76 22.40 4.07
CA SER A 181 12.31 21.71 5.24
C SER A 181 13.44 22.48 5.93
N GLY A 182 13.90 23.60 5.35
CA GLY A 182 15.00 24.39 5.88
C GLY A 182 16.40 23.85 5.54
N GLY A 183 16.52 23.00 4.49
CA GLY A 183 17.79 22.36 4.11
C GLY A 183 18.88 23.35 3.74
N GLU A 184 18.55 24.40 2.96
CA GLU A 184 19.49 25.46 2.60
C GLU A 184 19.96 26.24 3.83
N ALA A 185 19.02 26.64 4.70
CA ALA A 185 19.33 27.33 5.95
C ALA A 185 20.25 26.47 6.86
N TYR A 186 20.01 25.16 6.93
CA TYR A 186 20.88 24.24 7.66
C TYR A 186 22.28 24.20 7.06
N LEU A 187 22.44 24.00 5.76
CA LEU A 187 23.74 23.91 5.10
C LEU A 187 24.55 25.22 5.23
N LEU A 188 23.89 26.36 5.10
CA LEU A 188 24.54 27.68 5.25
C LEU A 188 24.74 28.09 6.72
N GLY A 189 24.27 27.31 7.69
CA GLY A 189 24.38 27.60 9.11
C GLY A 189 23.43 28.69 9.62
N ALA A 190 22.44 29.07 8.85
CA ALA A 190 21.44 30.09 9.17
C ALA A 190 20.34 29.55 10.11
N GLY A 191 20.62 28.90 11.14
CA GLY A 191 19.65 28.32 12.09
C GLY A 191 20.29 27.73 13.32
N ALA A 192 21.63 27.76 13.36
CA ALA A 192 22.39 27.27 14.51
C ALA A 192 22.19 28.23 15.70
N LYS A 193 21.27 27.89 16.61
CA LYS A 193 21.16 28.61 17.89
C LYS A 193 22.44 28.36 18.69
N LYS A 194 23.21 29.43 18.97
CA LYS A 194 24.40 29.36 19.84
C LYS A 194 23.97 28.83 21.22
N GLY A 195 24.57 27.72 21.66
CA GLY A 195 24.36 27.17 23.00
C GLY A 195 23.29 26.07 23.10
N PHE A 196 22.85 25.50 21.97
CA PHE A 196 21.96 24.35 21.99
C PHE A 196 22.72 23.07 22.41
N SER A 197 22.27 22.44 23.50
CA SER A 197 22.67 21.08 23.87
C SER A 197 21.42 20.21 23.79
N PRO A 198 21.33 19.28 22.82
CA PRO A 198 20.17 18.41 22.69
C PRO A 198 20.06 17.50 23.90
N ASN A 199 18.85 17.35 24.45
CA ASN A 199 18.58 16.37 25.51
C ASN A 199 18.68 14.92 25.02
N VAL A 200 18.66 14.71 23.69
CA VAL A 200 18.79 13.42 23.02
C VAL A 200 19.74 13.60 21.84
N GLU A 201 20.87 12.94 21.89
CA GLU A 201 21.82 12.85 20.80
C GLU A 201 21.58 11.57 20.03
N ILE A 202 21.38 11.69 18.71
CA ILE A 202 21.25 10.55 17.82
C ILE A 202 22.62 10.32 17.17
N ARG A 203 23.19 9.15 17.40
CA ARG A 203 24.53 8.82 16.91
C ARG A 203 24.47 7.93 15.68
N ILE A 204 25.44 8.16 14.80
CA ILE A 204 25.74 7.29 13.68
C ILE A 204 27.11 6.69 13.94
N VAL A 205 27.23 5.37 13.81
CA VAL A 205 28.46 4.62 13.99
C VAL A 205 28.87 3.96 12.67
N GLU A 206 30.17 3.93 12.41
CA GLU A 206 30.73 3.19 11.27
C GLU A 206 30.87 1.71 11.62
N THR A 207 30.38 0.86 10.75
CA THR A 207 30.55 -0.60 10.79
C THR A 207 31.30 -1.09 9.56
N ASN A 208 31.61 -2.39 9.51
CA ASN A 208 32.22 -2.99 8.31
C ASN A 208 31.33 -2.90 7.08
N ASP A 209 30.00 -2.83 7.28
CA ASP A 209 29.00 -2.74 6.22
C ASP A 209 28.56 -1.30 5.91
N GLY A 210 29.21 -0.33 6.52
CA GLY A 210 28.94 1.11 6.35
C GLY A 210 28.35 1.77 7.60
N PRO A 211 27.97 3.05 7.50
CA PRO A 211 27.39 3.79 8.61
C PRO A 211 25.97 3.28 8.94
N VAL A 212 25.66 3.18 10.23
CA VAL A 212 24.36 2.78 10.75
C VAL A 212 23.95 3.69 11.90
N TRP A 213 22.65 3.82 12.13
CA TRP A 213 22.14 4.42 13.35
C TRP A 213 22.61 3.59 14.55
N GLU A 214 23.15 4.23 15.59
CA GLU A 214 23.57 3.53 16.80
C GLU A 214 22.38 2.79 17.42
N ASP A 215 22.58 1.50 17.70
CA ASP A 215 21.56 0.69 18.37
C ASP A 215 21.39 1.17 19.82
N PRO A 216 20.21 1.66 20.21
CA PRO A 216 19.97 2.12 21.58
C PRO A 216 19.89 0.97 22.61
N GLY A 217 20.09 -0.26 22.16
CA GLY A 217 19.89 -1.46 22.93
C GLY A 217 18.45 -2.00 22.80
N ARG A 218 17.90 -2.54 23.89
CA ARG A 218 16.60 -3.20 23.82
C ARG A 218 15.45 -2.20 23.68
N LEU A 219 14.88 -2.09 22.49
CA LEU A 219 13.62 -1.39 22.26
C LEU A 219 12.42 -2.27 22.70
N PRO A 220 11.34 -1.69 23.24
CA PRO A 220 10.19 -2.46 23.70
C PRO A 220 9.42 -3.07 22.53
N ALA A 221 9.02 -4.32 22.65
CA ALA A 221 7.98 -4.87 21.79
C ALA A 221 6.64 -4.18 22.13
N ILE A 222 5.84 -3.90 21.12
CA ILE A 222 4.57 -3.18 21.25
C ILE A 222 3.45 -4.14 20.86
N GLU A 223 2.45 -4.29 21.71
CA GLU A 223 1.29 -5.13 21.45
C GLU A 223 0.04 -4.28 21.29
N ILE A 224 -0.72 -4.51 20.21
CA ILE A 224 -2.02 -3.88 19.93
C ILE A 224 -3.11 -4.95 19.99
N LYS A 225 -4.08 -4.76 20.89
CA LYS A 225 -5.18 -5.70 21.13
C LYS A 225 -6.50 -5.00 21.43
N ASN A 226 -7.54 -5.81 21.61
CA ASN A 226 -8.82 -5.41 22.19
C ASN A 226 -9.43 -4.15 21.54
N PRO A 227 -9.73 -4.19 20.23
CA PRO A 227 -10.43 -3.08 19.59
C PRO A 227 -11.80 -2.92 20.24
N LYS A 228 -12.11 -1.71 20.71
CA LYS A 228 -13.39 -1.38 21.36
C LYS A 228 -14.06 -0.20 20.67
N LYS A 229 -15.37 -0.32 20.47
CA LYS A 229 -16.18 0.82 20.06
C LYS A 229 -16.44 1.71 21.26
N GLU A 230 -15.91 2.92 21.23
CA GLU A 230 -16.09 3.95 22.23
C GLU A 230 -16.93 5.10 21.68
N THR A 231 -17.55 5.88 22.57
CA THR A 231 -18.41 7.00 22.20
C THR A 231 -17.97 8.27 22.91
N LYS A 232 -17.99 9.41 22.22
CA LYS A 232 -17.81 10.76 22.76
C LYS A 232 -19.12 11.56 22.67
N MET A 233 -19.18 12.70 23.36
CA MET A 233 -20.29 13.65 23.32
C MET A 233 -21.65 12.99 23.61
N LYS A 234 -21.77 12.26 24.73
CA LYS A 234 -23.01 11.59 25.13
C LYS A 234 -23.59 10.65 24.06
N GLY A 235 -22.73 10.00 23.27
CA GLY A 235 -23.14 9.01 22.27
C GLY A 235 -23.26 9.52 20.83
N ILE A 236 -23.04 10.80 20.57
CA ILE A 236 -23.22 11.38 19.22
C ILE A 236 -22.10 10.94 18.24
N LYS A 237 -20.86 10.80 18.75
CA LYS A 237 -19.72 10.36 17.92
C LYS A 237 -19.17 9.05 18.43
N SER A 238 -19.02 8.05 17.56
CA SER A 238 -18.42 6.76 17.87
C SER A 238 -17.14 6.53 17.08
N PHE A 239 -16.18 5.81 17.70
CA PHE A 239 -14.90 5.44 17.08
C PHE A 239 -14.43 4.09 17.62
N ILE A 240 -13.49 3.47 16.91
CA ILE A 240 -12.78 2.29 17.38
C ILE A 240 -11.48 2.75 18.05
N ALA A 241 -11.28 2.34 19.30
CA ALA A 241 -10.06 2.51 20.05
C ALA A 241 -9.33 1.16 20.17
N TYR A 242 -8.03 1.18 20.07
CA TYR A 242 -7.14 0.03 20.18
C TYR A 242 -6.32 0.15 21.47
N GLN A 243 -6.18 -0.94 22.19
CA GLN A 243 -5.35 -1.01 23.38
C GLN A 243 -3.90 -1.29 22.97
N ILE A 244 -2.98 -0.45 23.41
CA ILE A 244 -1.55 -0.55 23.11
C ILE A 244 -0.81 -0.81 24.43
N THR A 245 0.11 -1.80 24.41
CA THR A 245 0.89 -2.18 25.59
C THR A 245 2.35 -2.37 25.21
N PRO A 246 3.27 -1.46 25.55
CA PRO A 246 4.71 -1.68 25.44
C PRO A 246 5.20 -2.70 26.46
N SER A 247 6.13 -3.57 26.06
CA SER A 247 6.62 -4.68 26.89
C SER A 247 7.54 -4.24 28.04
N ASP A 248 8.18 -3.09 27.93
CA ASP A 248 9.10 -2.54 28.93
C ASP A 248 8.38 -1.92 30.14
N THR A 249 7.28 -1.21 29.88
CA THR A 249 6.53 -0.52 30.91
C THR A 249 5.27 -1.28 31.36
N GLY A 250 4.69 -2.10 30.49
CA GLY A 250 3.40 -2.75 30.70
C GLY A 250 2.22 -1.78 30.80
N ILE A 251 2.45 -0.48 30.57
CA ILE A 251 1.41 0.56 30.65
C ILE A 251 0.46 0.41 29.46
N GLN A 252 -0.83 0.21 29.76
CA GLN A 252 -1.85 0.13 28.72
C GLN A 252 -2.43 1.50 28.42
N VAL A 253 -2.41 1.88 27.14
CA VAL A 253 -3.03 3.10 26.65
C VAL A 253 -4.09 2.79 25.60
N SER A 254 -5.15 3.59 25.52
CA SER A 254 -6.19 3.48 24.49
C SER A 254 -5.96 4.56 23.43
N ARG A 255 -5.85 4.15 22.16
CA ARG A 255 -5.62 5.06 21.04
C ARG A 255 -6.58 4.78 19.88
N ARG A 256 -7.26 5.82 19.39
CA ARG A 256 -8.08 5.75 18.18
C ARG A 256 -7.24 6.01 16.92
N TYR A 257 -7.73 5.62 15.75
CA TYR A 257 -7.00 5.80 14.47
C TYR A 257 -6.50 7.24 14.25
N LYS A 258 -7.28 8.26 14.62
CA LYS A 258 -6.87 9.68 14.53
C LYS A 258 -5.62 10.00 15.38
N HIS A 259 -5.38 9.27 16.47
CA HIS A 259 -4.16 9.45 17.28
C HIS A 259 -2.94 8.88 16.55
N PHE A 260 -3.09 7.77 15.81
CA PHE A 260 -2.01 7.24 14.95
C PHE A 260 -1.73 8.19 13.79
N ASP A 261 -2.77 8.77 13.18
CA ASP A 261 -2.64 9.76 12.12
C ASP A 261 -1.86 11.00 12.61
N TRP A 262 -2.19 11.51 13.80
CA TRP A 262 -1.42 12.57 14.44
C TRP A 262 0.04 12.18 14.69
N LEU A 263 0.29 10.96 15.21
CA LEU A 263 1.66 10.49 15.44
C LEU A 263 2.44 10.41 14.15
N TYR A 264 1.84 9.84 13.10
CA TYR A 264 2.45 9.75 11.77
C TYR A 264 2.86 11.14 11.25
N GLU A 265 1.95 12.11 11.31
CA GLU A 265 2.25 13.49 10.89
C GLU A 265 3.44 14.09 11.66
N ARG A 266 3.46 13.88 12.99
CA ARG A 266 4.57 14.40 13.83
C ARG A 266 5.90 13.73 13.50
N LEU A 267 5.89 12.41 13.26
CA LEU A 267 7.12 11.69 12.89
C LEU A 267 7.64 12.11 11.51
N VAL A 268 6.77 12.21 10.52
CA VAL A 268 7.15 12.65 9.16
C VAL A 268 7.66 14.08 9.15
N GLU A 269 7.06 14.98 9.92
CA GLU A 269 7.52 16.36 10.02
C GLU A 269 8.87 16.47 10.71
N LYS A 270 9.11 15.65 11.74
CA LYS A 270 10.34 15.68 12.52
C LYS A 270 11.52 15.04 11.79
N PHE A 271 11.35 13.85 11.24
CA PHE A 271 12.44 13.01 10.78
C PHE A 271 12.57 13.02 9.24
N THR A 272 13.31 13.97 8.71
CA THR A 272 13.51 14.13 7.25
C THR A 272 14.29 12.97 6.61
N PHE A 273 15.18 12.30 7.36
CA PHE A 273 16.04 11.21 6.89
C PHE A 273 15.72 9.87 7.55
N VAL A 274 14.46 9.62 7.88
CA VAL A 274 13.98 8.35 8.40
C VAL A 274 12.77 7.92 7.58
N CYS A 275 12.77 6.67 7.15
CA CYS A 275 11.66 6.08 6.39
C CYS A 275 10.46 5.80 7.29
N ILE A 276 9.40 6.56 7.11
CA ILE A 276 8.15 6.39 7.85
C ILE A 276 7.07 5.97 6.87
N PRO A 277 6.69 4.67 6.84
CA PRO A 277 5.67 4.19 5.92
C PRO A 277 4.33 4.84 6.23
N PRO A 278 3.47 5.07 5.22
CA PRO A 278 2.13 5.59 5.45
C PRO A 278 1.32 4.62 6.31
N LEU A 279 0.41 5.19 7.08
CA LEU A 279 -0.58 4.41 7.82
C LEU A 279 -1.53 3.65 6.86
N PRO A 280 -2.19 2.58 7.33
CA PRO A 280 -3.28 1.94 6.59
C PRO A 280 -4.33 2.96 6.14
N ASP A 281 -4.93 2.74 4.97
CA ASP A 281 -5.85 3.70 4.35
C ASP A 281 -7.04 4.08 5.24
N LYS A 282 -7.44 5.36 5.18
CA LYS A 282 -8.66 5.85 5.82
C LYS A 282 -9.86 5.29 5.06
N GLN A 283 -10.77 4.60 5.76
CA GLN A 283 -12.01 4.09 5.19
C GLN A 283 -13.19 4.84 5.78
N VAL A 284 -14.10 5.24 4.91
CA VAL A 284 -15.31 6.01 5.29
C VAL A 284 -16.48 5.07 5.54
N THR A 285 -16.68 4.06 4.68
CA THR A 285 -17.77 3.08 4.77
C THR A 285 -17.27 1.74 5.34
N GLY A 286 -18.10 1.02 6.10
CA GLY A 286 -17.74 -0.30 6.64
C GLY A 286 -16.72 -0.28 7.80
N ARG A 287 -16.34 0.88 8.30
CA ARG A 287 -15.30 1.04 9.35
C ARG A 287 -15.63 0.40 10.72
N TYR A 288 -16.85 -0.08 10.90
CA TYR A 288 -17.30 -0.78 12.09
C TYR A 288 -17.54 -2.28 11.86
N GLU A 289 -17.27 -2.79 10.67
CA GLU A 289 -17.29 -4.20 10.37
C GLU A 289 -16.13 -4.92 11.07
N GLU A 290 -16.41 -6.05 11.70
CA GLU A 290 -15.44 -6.80 12.51
C GLU A 290 -14.19 -7.17 11.71
N ALA A 291 -14.36 -7.72 10.51
CA ALA A 291 -13.25 -8.08 9.63
C ALA A 291 -12.37 -6.87 9.25
N PHE A 292 -12.97 -5.70 9.06
CA PHE A 292 -12.21 -4.47 8.80
C PHE A 292 -11.45 -3.98 10.04
N ILE A 293 -12.06 -4.06 11.23
CA ILE A 293 -11.42 -3.67 12.49
C ILE A 293 -10.22 -4.56 12.79
N GLU A 294 -10.36 -5.88 12.61
CA GLU A 294 -9.28 -6.85 12.79
C GLU A 294 -8.13 -6.61 11.81
N LYS A 295 -8.44 -6.50 10.53
CA LYS A 295 -7.43 -6.21 9.49
C LYS A 295 -6.68 -4.91 9.77
N ARG A 296 -7.38 -3.85 10.15
CA ARG A 296 -6.75 -2.57 10.53
C ARG A 296 -5.87 -2.71 11.77
N MET A 297 -6.30 -3.46 12.76
CA MET A 297 -5.50 -3.74 13.96
C MET A 297 -4.19 -4.44 13.61
N GLU A 298 -4.21 -5.45 12.75
CA GLU A 298 -3.02 -6.15 12.27
C GLU A 298 -2.07 -5.22 11.49
N GLN A 299 -2.61 -4.37 10.63
CA GLN A 299 -1.83 -3.39 9.88
C GLN A 299 -1.19 -2.33 10.80
N LEU A 300 -1.94 -1.83 11.80
CA LEU A 300 -1.41 -0.92 12.82
C LEU A 300 -0.36 -1.60 13.70
N GLN A 301 -0.53 -2.89 14.02
CA GLN A 301 0.47 -3.67 14.75
C GLN A 301 1.79 -3.75 13.99
N ARG A 302 1.76 -4.06 12.69
CA ARG A 302 2.97 -4.07 11.84
C ARG A 302 3.64 -2.69 11.79
N TRP A 303 2.84 -1.64 11.56
CA TRP A 303 3.32 -0.27 11.53
C TRP A 303 3.99 0.13 12.86
N MET A 304 3.37 -0.17 14.00
CA MET A 304 3.93 0.12 15.32
C MET A 304 5.20 -0.68 15.62
N ASN A 305 5.27 -1.94 15.19
CA ASN A 305 6.47 -2.76 15.36
C ASN A 305 7.64 -2.13 14.59
N ARG A 306 7.43 -1.75 13.34
CA ARG A 306 8.46 -1.10 12.51
C ARG A 306 8.92 0.24 13.10
N MET A 307 7.99 1.07 13.56
CA MET A 307 8.34 2.34 14.21
C MET A 307 9.07 2.09 15.55
N GLY A 308 8.62 1.11 16.31
CA GLY A 308 9.19 0.76 17.61
C GLY A 308 10.57 0.14 17.52
N SER A 309 10.88 -0.64 16.47
CA SER A 309 12.18 -1.26 16.23
C SER A 309 13.22 -0.29 15.62
N HIS A 310 12.77 0.83 15.05
CA HIS A 310 13.68 1.78 14.42
C HIS A 310 14.52 2.51 15.48
N PRO A 311 15.88 2.51 15.38
CA PRO A 311 16.78 3.06 16.41
C PRO A 311 16.49 4.53 16.76
N VAL A 312 16.09 5.34 15.79
CA VAL A 312 15.79 6.76 15.98
C VAL A 312 14.37 6.97 16.51
N ILE A 313 13.35 6.31 15.93
CA ILE A 313 11.94 6.54 16.26
C ILE A 313 11.60 5.93 17.62
N GLY A 314 12.06 4.72 17.90
CA GLY A 314 11.76 4.01 19.16
C GLY A 314 12.19 4.78 20.41
N GLN A 315 13.15 5.70 20.29
CA GLN A 315 13.62 6.57 21.37
C GLN A 315 12.96 7.95 21.40
N ALA A 316 12.23 8.34 20.33
CA ALA A 316 11.69 9.69 20.20
C ALA A 316 10.67 10.00 21.30
N ASP A 317 10.77 11.18 21.93
CA ASP A 317 9.86 11.64 22.98
C ASP A 317 8.38 11.56 22.55
N VAL A 318 8.07 11.96 21.31
CA VAL A 318 6.71 11.93 20.78
C VAL A 318 6.17 10.52 20.65
N PHE A 319 7.02 9.56 20.26
CA PHE A 319 6.66 8.14 20.16
C PHE A 319 6.45 7.52 21.55
N ARG A 320 7.37 7.77 22.48
CA ARG A 320 7.25 7.31 23.88
C ARG A 320 6.04 7.92 24.58
N HIS A 321 5.75 9.20 24.34
CA HIS A 321 4.55 9.85 24.84
C HIS A 321 3.26 9.17 24.32
N PHE A 322 3.24 8.83 23.04
CA PHE A 322 2.13 8.07 22.44
C PHE A 322 1.93 6.73 23.12
N LEU A 323 2.99 6.02 23.47
CA LEU A 323 2.96 4.68 24.05
C LEU A 323 2.60 4.65 25.56
N SER A 324 2.90 5.72 26.30
CA SER A 324 2.88 5.65 27.77
C SER A 324 1.90 6.60 28.45
N CYS A 325 1.41 7.63 27.76
CA CYS A 325 0.57 8.65 28.40
C CYS A 325 -0.87 8.18 28.59
N THR A 326 -1.28 8.04 29.86
CA THR A 326 -2.65 7.62 30.28
C THR A 326 -3.52 8.79 30.70
N ASP A 327 -2.94 9.95 31.05
CA ASP A 327 -3.65 11.12 31.54
C ASP A 327 -4.01 12.07 30.42
N ASP A 328 -5.28 12.45 30.27
CA ASP A 328 -5.78 13.29 29.17
C ASP A 328 -5.16 14.70 29.16
N LYS A 329 -4.90 15.30 30.33
CA LYS A 329 -4.27 16.63 30.38
C LYS A 329 -2.82 16.57 29.95
N LYS A 330 -2.08 15.56 30.42
CA LYS A 330 -0.69 15.31 30.00
C LYS A 330 -0.63 14.93 28.51
N TRP A 331 -1.63 14.19 28.00
CA TRP A 331 -1.74 13.87 26.58
C TRP A 331 -1.85 15.14 25.73
N LYS A 332 -2.77 16.04 26.07
CA LYS A 332 -2.92 17.33 25.39
C LYS A 332 -1.66 18.20 25.48
N GLN A 333 -1.01 18.25 26.65
CA GLN A 333 0.26 18.98 26.82
C GLN A 333 1.38 18.39 25.98
N GLY A 334 1.53 17.07 25.92
CA GLY A 334 2.53 16.39 25.11
C GLY A 334 2.30 16.59 23.61
N LYS A 335 1.04 16.57 23.16
CA LYS A 335 0.68 16.93 21.79
C LYS A 335 1.16 18.34 21.43
N ARG A 336 0.80 19.34 22.25
CA ARG A 336 1.22 20.73 22.03
C ARG A 336 2.74 20.91 22.05
N LYS A 337 3.45 20.13 22.92
CA LYS A 337 4.92 20.13 22.95
C LYS A 337 5.48 19.60 21.63
N ALA A 338 4.95 18.47 21.13
CA ALA A 338 5.39 17.88 19.86
C ALA A 338 5.07 18.74 18.64
N GLU A 339 3.93 19.45 18.65
CA GLU A 339 3.52 20.40 17.59
C GLU A 339 4.34 21.69 17.57
N LYS A 340 5.03 22.02 18.67
CA LYS A 340 5.92 23.16 18.81
C LYS A 340 7.41 22.77 18.81
N ASP A 341 7.72 21.55 18.41
CA ASP A 341 9.11 21.07 18.34
C ASP A 341 9.89 21.92 17.32
N GLU A 342 11.00 22.51 17.77
CA GLU A 342 11.86 23.33 16.92
C GLU A 342 12.85 22.49 16.08
N HIS A 343 13.02 21.20 16.42
CA HIS A 343 13.90 20.26 15.72
C HIS A 343 13.11 19.39 14.74
N VAL A 344 12.47 20.04 13.79
CA VAL A 344 11.71 19.42 12.70
C VAL A 344 12.37 19.72 11.35
N GLY A 345 12.16 18.86 10.39
CA GLY A 345 12.75 19.01 9.07
C GLY A 345 14.29 18.95 9.11
N ALA A 346 14.96 19.87 8.42
CA ALA A 346 16.41 19.93 8.40
C ALA A 346 17.04 20.33 9.77
N ALA A 347 16.29 20.95 10.68
CA ALA A 347 16.78 21.26 12.02
C ALA A 347 17.03 19.97 12.85
N PHE A 348 16.39 18.86 12.51
CA PHE A 348 16.68 17.54 13.08
C PHE A 348 18.15 17.12 12.87
N LEU A 349 18.76 17.49 11.75
CA LEU A 349 20.18 17.17 11.48
C LEU A 349 21.16 17.78 12.50
N GLN A 350 20.74 18.80 13.25
CA GLN A 350 21.58 19.44 14.30
C GLN A 350 21.75 18.55 15.54
N VAL A 351 20.86 17.56 15.75
CA VAL A 351 20.92 16.62 16.88
C VAL A 351 21.64 15.32 16.52
N ILE A 352 22.08 15.17 15.26
CA ILE A 352 22.80 14.00 14.77
C ILE A 352 24.29 14.17 15.00
N GLN A 353 24.89 13.22 15.69
CA GLN A 353 26.33 13.05 15.80
C GLN A 353 26.82 12.06 14.75
N ALA A 354 27.34 12.56 13.66
CA ALA A 354 28.00 11.77 12.63
C ALA A 354 29.48 11.51 12.94
N PRO A 355 30.09 10.46 12.36
CA PRO A 355 31.52 10.26 12.42
C PRO A 355 32.29 11.49 11.90
N GLU A 356 33.42 11.83 12.55
CA GLU A 356 34.25 12.99 12.16
C GLU A 356 35.02 12.81 10.85
N LYS A 357 34.99 11.60 10.29
CA LYS A 357 35.68 11.26 9.04
C LYS A 357 34.95 11.89 7.84
N PRO A 358 35.63 12.78 7.08
CA PRO A 358 35.01 13.39 5.91
C PRO A 358 34.77 12.35 4.80
N ILE A 359 33.64 12.48 4.10
CA ILE A 359 33.32 11.60 2.98
C ILE A 359 33.71 12.27 1.67
N GLU A 360 34.34 11.51 0.78
CA GLU A 360 34.65 11.99 -0.57
C GLU A 360 33.33 12.13 -1.39
N ILE A 361 33.14 13.28 -2.05
CA ILE A 361 31.94 13.59 -2.82
C ILE A 361 31.68 12.51 -3.90
N ALA A 362 32.72 12.01 -4.57
CA ALA A 362 32.60 10.98 -5.59
C ALA A 362 32.03 9.65 -5.03
N VAL A 363 32.36 9.31 -3.78
CA VAL A 363 31.81 8.13 -3.10
C VAL A 363 30.32 8.34 -2.80
N VAL A 364 29.97 9.52 -2.26
CA VAL A 364 28.58 9.91 -1.96
C VAL A 364 27.71 9.88 -3.21
N GLU A 365 28.17 10.47 -4.31
CA GLU A 365 27.45 10.48 -5.59
C GLU A 365 27.20 9.07 -6.13
N LYS A 366 28.24 8.23 -6.10
CA LYS A 366 28.10 6.84 -6.56
C LYS A 366 27.07 6.06 -5.74
N GLN A 367 27.07 6.23 -4.43
CA GLN A 367 26.11 5.58 -3.54
C GLN A 367 24.69 6.10 -3.77
N HIS A 368 24.55 7.43 -3.90
CA HIS A 368 23.29 8.08 -4.25
C HIS A 368 22.68 7.54 -5.55
N ASP A 369 23.49 7.48 -6.63
CA ASP A 369 23.02 7.01 -7.93
C ASP A 369 22.68 5.52 -7.93
N ASN A 370 23.46 4.70 -7.22
CA ASN A 370 23.18 3.27 -7.07
C ASN A 370 21.88 3.05 -6.33
N PHE A 371 21.67 3.74 -5.21
CA PHE A 371 20.44 3.59 -4.43
C PHE A 371 19.23 4.15 -5.17
N SER A 372 19.35 5.28 -5.87
CA SER A 372 18.25 5.83 -6.68
C SER A 372 17.77 4.86 -7.77
N ARG A 373 18.70 4.16 -8.44
CA ARG A 373 18.36 3.12 -9.44
C ARG A 373 17.70 1.91 -8.78
N PHE A 374 18.24 1.45 -7.66
CA PHE A 374 17.67 0.35 -6.89
C PHE A 374 16.25 0.67 -6.43
N GLN A 375 16.03 1.86 -5.82
CA GLN A 375 14.72 2.28 -5.32
C GLN A 375 13.67 2.30 -6.44
N LYS A 376 13.97 2.90 -7.59
CA LYS A 376 13.05 2.93 -8.74
C LYS A 376 12.70 1.54 -9.25
N SER A 377 13.70 0.67 -9.42
CA SER A 377 13.49 -0.70 -9.88
C SER A 377 12.66 -1.50 -8.87
N MET A 378 12.96 -1.38 -7.58
CA MET A 378 12.22 -2.09 -6.54
C MET A 378 10.77 -1.61 -6.45
N ASP A 379 10.53 -0.29 -6.51
CA ASP A 379 9.18 0.29 -6.46
C ASP A 379 8.30 -0.21 -7.62
N GLN A 380 8.82 -0.20 -8.84
CA GLN A 380 8.12 -0.75 -10.01
C GLN A 380 7.80 -2.24 -9.84
N ASN A 381 8.77 -3.04 -9.41
CA ASN A 381 8.58 -4.49 -9.28
C ASN A 381 7.67 -4.86 -8.10
N VAL A 382 7.72 -4.12 -7.00
CA VAL A 382 6.78 -4.29 -5.87
C VAL A 382 5.35 -3.96 -6.31
N THR A 383 5.16 -2.91 -7.09
CA THR A 383 3.84 -2.55 -7.65
C THR A 383 3.27 -3.67 -8.52
N ILE A 384 4.09 -4.24 -9.41
CA ILE A 384 3.70 -5.40 -10.24
C ILE A 384 3.36 -6.60 -9.35
N ALA A 385 4.17 -6.89 -8.33
CA ALA A 385 3.94 -8.01 -7.42
C ALA A 385 2.63 -7.86 -6.63
N VAL A 386 2.29 -6.65 -6.17
CA VAL A 386 0.99 -6.33 -5.53
C VAL A 386 -0.17 -6.66 -6.45
N GLN A 387 -0.13 -6.16 -7.70
CA GLN A 387 -1.20 -6.41 -8.67
C GLN A 387 -1.33 -7.91 -8.98
N THR A 388 -0.22 -8.60 -9.23
CA THR A 388 -0.22 -10.02 -9.52
C THR A 388 -0.76 -10.85 -8.36
N SER A 389 -0.35 -10.56 -7.12
CA SER A 389 -0.84 -11.24 -5.91
C SER A 389 -2.35 -11.02 -5.72
N HIS A 390 -2.82 -9.79 -5.93
CA HIS A 390 -4.24 -9.46 -5.86
C HIS A 390 -5.08 -10.23 -6.89
N GLU A 391 -4.67 -10.23 -8.17
CA GLU A 391 -5.36 -10.96 -9.23
C GLU A 391 -5.34 -12.48 -9.01
N PHE A 392 -4.24 -13.01 -8.48
CA PHE A 392 -4.14 -14.42 -8.15
C PHE A 392 -5.11 -14.79 -7.01
N SER A 393 -5.18 -13.99 -5.96
CA SER A 393 -6.12 -14.17 -4.85
C SER A 393 -7.58 -14.12 -5.32
N LYS A 394 -7.93 -13.20 -6.24
CA LYS A 394 -9.25 -13.16 -6.88
C LYS A 394 -9.58 -14.44 -7.64
N LYS A 395 -8.60 -15.05 -8.33
CA LYS A 395 -8.80 -16.32 -9.04
C LYS A 395 -9.11 -17.45 -8.06
N HIS A 396 -8.46 -17.48 -6.91
CA HIS A 396 -8.72 -18.44 -5.84
C HIS A 396 -10.14 -18.33 -5.30
N THR A 397 -10.56 -17.13 -4.90
CA THR A 397 -11.88 -16.88 -4.30
C THR A 397 -13.04 -16.96 -5.29
N GLY A 398 -12.77 -16.85 -6.57
CA GLY A 398 -13.79 -16.85 -7.64
C GLY A 398 -13.67 -18.04 -8.60
N PRO A 399 -12.92 -17.91 -9.70
CA PRO A 399 -12.86 -18.92 -10.77
C PRO A 399 -12.46 -20.30 -10.28
N PHE A 400 -11.37 -20.46 -9.53
CA PHE A 400 -10.89 -21.77 -9.10
C PHE A 400 -11.91 -22.48 -8.21
N LYS A 401 -12.46 -21.80 -7.20
CA LYS A 401 -13.54 -22.35 -6.38
C LYS A 401 -14.67 -22.90 -7.27
N ARG A 402 -15.18 -22.07 -8.20
CA ARG A 402 -16.31 -22.45 -9.05
C ARG A 402 -16.01 -23.64 -9.96
N GLU A 403 -14.82 -23.70 -10.55
CA GLU A 403 -14.47 -24.80 -11.43
C GLU A 403 -14.36 -26.13 -10.66
N PHE A 404 -13.74 -26.13 -9.48
CA PHE A 404 -13.72 -27.33 -8.63
C PHE A 404 -15.11 -27.78 -8.18
N GLN A 405 -15.98 -26.83 -7.82
CA GLN A 405 -17.38 -27.13 -7.48
C GLN A 405 -18.18 -27.72 -8.65
N LYS A 406 -17.99 -27.22 -9.89
CA LYS A 406 -18.60 -27.81 -11.09
C LYS A 406 -18.17 -29.25 -11.32
N VAL A 407 -16.87 -29.53 -11.15
CA VAL A 407 -16.34 -30.90 -11.23
C VAL A 407 -16.99 -31.77 -10.16
N GLY A 408 -17.08 -31.32 -8.91
CA GLY A 408 -17.75 -32.02 -7.82
C GLY A 408 -19.22 -32.31 -8.12
N GLN A 409 -19.94 -31.31 -8.64
CA GLN A 409 -21.32 -31.47 -9.04
C GLN A 409 -21.49 -32.52 -10.15
N SER A 410 -20.58 -32.57 -11.14
CA SER A 410 -20.67 -33.56 -12.23
C SER A 410 -20.53 -35.00 -11.70
N PHE A 411 -19.63 -35.26 -10.76
CA PHE A 411 -19.51 -36.56 -10.11
C PHE A 411 -20.72 -36.91 -9.24
N THR A 412 -21.31 -35.92 -8.55
CA THR A 412 -22.52 -36.11 -7.77
C THR A 412 -23.71 -36.50 -8.67
N LEU A 413 -23.88 -35.83 -9.81
CA LEU A 413 -24.93 -36.16 -10.80
C LEU A 413 -24.70 -37.56 -11.41
N LEU A 414 -23.45 -37.94 -11.67
CA LEU A 414 -23.11 -39.27 -12.16
C LEU A 414 -23.45 -40.35 -11.12
N ALA A 415 -23.17 -40.12 -9.85
CA ALA A 415 -23.56 -41.01 -8.76
C ALA A 415 -25.08 -41.17 -8.63
N GLN A 416 -25.84 -40.08 -8.81
CA GLN A 416 -27.31 -40.16 -8.87
C GLN A 416 -27.80 -41.03 -10.02
N SER A 417 -27.11 -41.01 -11.17
CA SER A 417 -27.43 -41.95 -12.25
C SER A 417 -27.17 -43.41 -11.88
N PHE A 418 -26.16 -43.68 -11.07
CA PHE A 418 -25.88 -45.03 -10.57
C PHE A 418 -26.95 -45.52 -9.56
N GLU A 419 -27.56 -44.59 -8.81
CA GLU A 419 -28.68 -44.91 -7.91
C GLU A 419 -29.92 -45.40 -8.64
N LEU A 420 -30.05 -45.11 -9.93
CA LEU A 420 -31.14 -45.63 -10.77
C LEU A 420 -30.93 -47.07 -11.24
N ASP A 421 -29.76 -47.70 -10.89
CA ASP A 421 -29.52 -49.09 -11.17
C ASP A 421 -30.36 -49.98 -10.23
N THR A 422 -31.50 -50.42 -10.71
CA THR A 422 -32.49 -51.21 -9.98
C THR A 422 -32.34 -52.71 -10.24
N ARG A 423 -31.22 -53.19 -10.82
CA ARG A 423 -31.01 -54.59 -11.08
C ARG A 423 -31.04 -55.41 -9.78
N PRO A 424 -31.90 -56.42 -9.66
CA PRO A 424 -31.98 -57.21 -8.45
C PRO A 424 -30.73 -58.07 -8.26
N ARG A 425 -30.37 -58.32 -7.02
CA ARG A 425 -29.20 -59.14 -6.65
C ARG A 425 -29.47 -60.65 -6.91
N SER A 426 -30.72 -61.08 -6.68
CA SER A 426 -31.22 -62.41 -6.97
C SER A 426 -32.74 -62.35 -7.15
N VAL A 427 -33.39 -63.49 -7.50
CA VAL A 427 -34.83 -63.57 -7.65
C VAL A 427 -35.60 -63.20 -6.36
N ASP A 428 -34.95 -63.43 -5.20
CA ASP A 428 -35.55 -63.20 -3.87
C ASP A 428 -34.99 -61.94 -3.16
N ASP A 429 -34.11 -61.15 -3.81
CA ASP A 429 -33.47 -59.97 -3.21
C ASP A 429 -33.39 -58.83 -4.23
N ASP A 430 -34.30 -57.86 -4.10
CA ASP A 430 -34.45 -56.67 -4.98
C ASP A 430 -33.36 -55.61 -4.74
N ARG A 431 -32.45 -55.81 -3.76
CA ARG A 431 -31.41 -54.83 -3.51
C ARG A 431 -30.33 -54.88 -4.59
N PRO A 432 -29.73 -53.72 -4.95
CA PRO A 432 -28.65 -53.68 -5.93
C PRO A 432 -27.41 -54.47 -5.40
N PRO A 433 -26.53 -54.96 -6.29
CA PRO A 433 -25.28 -55.58 -5.90
C PRO A 433 -24.45 -54.68 -4.99
N GLN A 434 -23.84 -55.28 -3.94
CA GLN A 434 -23.04 -54.54 -2.97
C GLN A 434 -21.91 -53.72 -3.62
N VAL A 435 -21.28 -54.28 -4.68
CA VAL A 435 -20.23 -53.57 -5.45
C VAL A 435 -20.77 -52.33 -6.13
N SER A 436 -22.00 -52.37 -6.71
CA SER A 436 -22.64 -51.19 -7.32
C SER A 436 -22.95 -50.10 -6.29
N THR A 437 -23.43 -50.51 -5.11
CA THR A 437 -23.67 -49.55 -4.01
C THR A 437 -22.37 -48.87 -3.53
N LYS A 438 -21.31 -49.65 -3.33
CA LYS A 438 -20.01 -49.11 -2.94
C LYS A 438 -19.45 -48.15 -3.98
N LEU A 439 -19.55 -48.49 -5.28
CA LEU A 439 -19.14 -47.60 -6.35
C LEU A 439 -19.93 -46.27 -6.34
N THR A 440 -21.24 -46.33 -6.15
CA THR A 440 -22.10 -45.16 -6.05
C THR A 440 -21.69 -44.26 -4.88
N GLU A 441 -21.42 -44.86 -3.71
CA GLU A 441 -20.92 -44.11 -2.54
C GLU A 441 -19.54 -43.46 -2.78
N ALA A 442 -18.60 -44.21 -3.42
CA ALA A 442 -17.30 -43.64 -3.79
C ALA A 442 -17.43 -42.45 -4.76
N MET A 443 -18.34 -42.53 -5.74
CA MET A 443 -18.59 -41.41 -6.67
C MET A 443 -19.22 -40.21 -5.98
N LYS A 444 -20.17 -40.40 -5.05
CA LYS A 444 -20.69 -39.31 -4.21
C LYS A 444 -19.62 -38.64 -3.40
N HIS A 445 -18.77 -39.46 -2.76
CA HIS A 445 -17.64 -38.95 -1.99
C HIS A 445 -16.67 -38.17 -2.87
N THR A 446 -16.43 -38.59 -4.11
CA THR A 446 -15.63 -37.84 -5.08
C THR A 446 -16.22 -36.45 -5.32
N GLY A 447 -17.54 -36.38 -5.55
CA GLY A 447 -18.25 -35.08 -5.69
C GLY A 447 -18.03 -34.15 -4.50
N GLN A 448 -18.21 -34.67 -3.28
CA GLN A 448 -17.99 -33.92 -2.04
C GLN A 448 -16.53 -33.48 -1.86
N THR A 449 -15.58 -34.33 -2.27
CA THR A 449 -14.16 -34.02 -2.20
C THR A 449 -13.79 -32.86 -3.09
N TYR A 450 -14.28 -32.83 -4.33
CA TYR A 450 -14.01 -31.71 -5.24
C TYR A 450 -14.69 -30.42 -4.78
N ASP A 451 -15.88 -30.47 -4.19
CA ASP A 451 -16.53 -29.33 -3.57
C ASP A 451 -15.69 -28.78 -2.39
N ALA A 452 -15.22 -29.66 -1.52
CA ALA A 452 -14.34 -29.31 -0.40
C ALA A 452 -12.99 -28.73 -0.87
N ILE A 453 -12.40 -29.22 -1.98
CA ILE A 453 -11.20 -28.65 -2.58
C ILE A 453 -11.50 -27.23 -3.09
N GLY A 454 -12.65 -27.01 -3.73
CA GLY A 454 -13.08 -25.68 -4.13
C GLY A 454 -13.19 -24.72 -2.95
N GLN A 455 -13.64 -25.20 -1.80
CA GLN A 455 -13.70 -24.40 -0.57
C GLN A 455 -12.28 -24.09 -0.02
N LEU A 456 -11.35 -25.03 -0.08
CA LEU A 456 -9.94 -24.78 0.27
C LEU A 456 -9.33 -23.66 -0.60
N PHE A 457 -9.59 -23.65 -1.91
CA PHE A 457 -9.17 -22.55 -2.79
C PHE A 457 -9.74 -21.20 -2.34
N PHE A 458 -11.01 -21.17 -1.96
CA PHE A 458 -11.68 -19.94 -1.51
C PHE A 458 -11.05 -19.37 -0.23
N GLU A 459 -10.62 -20.21 0.67
CA GLU A 459 -10.09 -19.82 1.98
C GLU A 459 -8.60 -19.50 1.94
N GLN A 460 -7.84 -20.13 1.05
CA GLN A 460 -6.38 -20.03 0.99
C GLN A 460 -5.82 -18.60 0.98
N PRO A 461 -6.36 -17.63 0.22
CA PRO A 461 -5.81 -16.27 0.20
C PRO A 461 -5.77 -15.57 1.56
N LYS A 462 -6.58 -15.99 2.53
CA LYS A 462 -6.55 -15.44 3.89
C LYS A 462 -5.25 -15.76 4.63
N TYR A 463 -4.63 -16.88 4.30
CA TYR A 463 -3.43 -17.39 4.98
C TYR A 463 -2.14 -16.98 4.27
N ASP A 464 -2.18 -16.74 2.96
CA ASP A 464 -1.01 -16.48 2.14
C ASP A 464 -1.12 -15.22 1.26
N GLY A 465 -2.06 -15.19 0.31
CA GLY A 465 -2.14 -14.16 -0.72
C GLY A 465 -2.39 -12.76 -0.17
N TYR A 466 -3.33 -12.61 0.77
CA TYR A 466 -3.63 -11.30 1.38
C TYR A 466 -2.52 -10.85 2.33
N VAL A 467 -1.88 -11.78 3.02
CA VAL A 467 -0.74 -11.47 3.90
C VAL A 467 0.44 -10.96 3.08
N LEU A 468 0.75 -11.63 1.96
CA LEU A 468 1.79 -11.20 1.03
C LEU A 468 1.43 -9.85 0.38
N GLU A 469 0.19 -9.66 -0.05
CA GLU A 469 -0.27 -8.40 -0.64
C GLU A 469 -0.13 -7.23 0.33
N ASP A 470 -0.59 -7.38 1.58
CA ASP A 470 -0.49 -6.34 2.62
C ASP A 470 0.99 -6.01 2.93
N PHE A 471 1.87 -7.01 2.97
CA PHE A 471 3.31 -6.80 3.12
C PHE A 471 3.92 -6.02 1.95
N LEU A 472 3.60 -6.41 0.72
CA LEU A 472 4.09 -5.71 -0.48
C LEU A 472 3.58 -4.26 -0.56
N ARG A 473 2.34 -4.00 -0.13
CA ARG A 473 1.78 -2.63 -0.03
C ARG A 473 2.52 -1.78 1.00
N GLU A 474 2.90 -2.35 2.14
CA GLU A 474 3.73 -1.68 3.13
C GLU A 474 5.08 -1.28 2.52
N TYR A 475 5.72 -2.19 1.77
CA TYR A 475 6.97 -1.91 1.07
C TYR A 475 6.83 -0.85 -0.04
N SER A 476 5.74 -0.85 -0.79
CA SER A 476 5.43 0.25 -1.71
C SER A 476 5.32 1.59 -0.98
N GLY A 477 4.68 1.60 0.19
CA GLY A 477 4.63 2.77 1.06
C GLY A 477 6.01 3.24 1.54
N LEU A 478 6.87 2.33 1.99
CA LEU A 478 8.26 2.64 2.37
C LEU A 478 9.05 3.24 1.21
N LEU A 479 8.99 2.59 0.04
CA LEU A 479 9.71 3.04 -1.15
C LEU A 479 9.26 4.42 -1.62
N SER A 480 8.01 4.80 -1.38
CA SER A 480 7.46 6.12 -1.71
C SER A 480 8.06 7.27 -0.89
N THR A 481 8.71 6.99 0.24
CA THR A 481 9.35 8.00 1.10
C THR A 481 10.73 8.43 0.59
N PHE A 482 11.46 7.54 -0.10
CA PHE A 482 12.83 7.79 -0.53
C PHE A 482 13.02 8.89 -1.60
N PRO A 483 12.13 9.12 -2.56
CA PRO A 483 12.32 10.15 -3.59
C PRO A 483 12.61 11.54 -3.02
N ASP A 484 11.95 11.93 -1.93
CA ASP A 484 12.15 13.22 -1.28
C ASP A 484 13.52 13.27 -0.57
N MET A 485 13.93 12.21 0.12
CA MET A 485 15.24 12.08 0.76
C MET A 485 16.37 12.08 -0.27
N ILE A 486 16.21 11.34 -1.37
CA ILE A 486 17.14 11.30 -2.51
C ILE A 486 17.28 12.70 -3.11
N SER A 487 16.16 13.40 -3.31
CA SER A 487 16.15 14.77 -3.85
C SER A 487 16.87 15.75 -2.90
N PHE A 488 16.59 15.68 -1.61
CA PHE A 488 17.27 16.51 -0.60
C PHE A 488 18.79 16.27 -0.63
N HIS A 489 19.22 15.01 -0.60
CA HIS A 489 20.64 14.63 -0.62
C HIS A 489 21.34 15.11 -1.91
N LYS A 490 20.67 15.00 -3.06
CA LYS A 490 21.19 15.52 -4.33
C LYS A 490 21.43 17.03 -4.30
N HIS A 491 20.50 17.81 -3.72
CA HIS A 491 20.66 19.25 -3.56
C HIS A 491 21.83 19.57 -2.61
N THR A 492 21.99 18.82 -1.53
CA THR A 492 23.13 18.94 -0.62
C THR A 492 24.45 18.77 -1.35
N ILE A 493 24.60 17.72 -2.15
CA ILE A 493 25.81 17.47 -2.95
C ILE A 493 26.06 18.63 -3.93
N SER A 494 25.02 19.12 -4.58
CA SER A 494 25.15 20.25 -5.53
C SER A 494 25.58 21.53 -4.83
N THR A 495 25.07 21.81 -3.63
CA THR A 495 25.46 22.97 -2.82
C THR A 495 26.93 22.91 -2.42
N VAL A 496 27.44 21.73 -1.98
CA VAL A 496 28.83 21.55 -1.66
C VAL A 496 29.76 21.82 -2.85
N LYS A 497 29.38 21.30 -4.04
CA LYS A 497 30.15 21.54 -5.28
C LYS A 497 30.20 23.02 -5.66
N GLU A 498 29.05 23.71 -5.52
CA GLU A 498 29.01 25.14 -5.79
C GLU A 498 29.86 25.94 -4.79
N CYS A 499 29.82 25.60 -3.49
CA CYS A 499 30.69 26.23 -2.49
C CYS A 499 32.17 25.95 -2.75
N GLN A 500 32.57 24.75 -3.19
CA GLN A 500 33.95 24.44 -3.57
C GLN A 500 34.41 25.30 -4.74
N LYS A 501 33.58 25.46 -5.77
CA LYS A 501 33.85 26.32 -6.93
C LYS A 501 33.99 27.78 -6.50
N GLN A 502 33.10 28.28 -5.65
CA GLN A 502 33.17 29.65 -5.13
C GLN A 502 34.42 29.92 -4.29
N ARG A 503 34.89 28.90 -3.53
CA ARG A 503 36.15 28.94 -2.84
C ARG A 503 37.36 29.04 -3.81
N GLU A 504 37.37 28.23 -4.88
CA GLU A 504 38.39 28.30 -5.92
C GLU A 504 38.43 29.67 -6.62
N GLU A 505 37.25 30.28 -6.81
CA GLU A 505 37.08 31.63 -7.33
C GLU A 505 37.34 32.74 -6.28
N GLN A 506 37.71 32.39 -5.06
CA GLN A 506 37.99 33.31 -3.92
C GLN A 506 36.80 34.19 -3.53
N LYS A 507 35.57 33.70 -3.74
CA LYS A 507 34.32 34.39 -3.39
C LYS A 507 33.88 34.12 -1.96
N ILE A 508 34.25 32.96 -1.40
CA ILE A 508 34.04 32.56 -0.01
C ILE A 508 35.36 32.09 0.59
N ASP A 509 35.51 32.19 1.91
CA ASP A 509 36.69 31.73 2.59
C ASP A 509 36.72 30.20 2.78
N TYR A 510 37.88 29.69 3.25
CA TYR A 510 38.06 28.26 3.47
C TYR A 510 37.17 27.74 4.61
N GLU A 511 37.04 28.52 5.70
CA GLU A 511 36.30 28.11 6.90
C GLU A 511 34.79 27.98 6.59
N GLU A 512 34.25 28.90 5.79
CA GLU A 512 32.84 28.88 5.35
C GLU A 512 32.57 27.66 4.46
N ALA A 513 33.40 27.38 3.46
CA ALA A 513 33.27 26.22 2.59
C ALA A 513 33.37 24.89 3.36
N GLU A 514 34.31 24.80 4.31
CA GLU A 514 34.51 23.62 5.15
C GLU A 514 33.33 23.40 6.11
N ALA A 515 32.78 24.48 6.67
CA ALA A 515 31.57 24.39 7.50
C ALA A 515 30.35 23.88 6.76
N VAL A 516 30.18 24.28 5.49
CA VAL A 516 29.12 23.74 4.62
C VAL A 516 29.35 22.25 4.34
N LYS A 517 30.61 21.87 4.04
CA LYS A 517 30.98 20.48 3.80
C LYS A 517 30.72 19.60 5.02
N ASN A 518 31.13 20.02 6.22
CA ASN A 518 30.89 19.26 7.45
C ASN A 518 29.42 19.03 7.73
N ARG A 519 28.57 20.03 7.50
CA ARG A 519 27.09 19.85 7.59
C ARG A 519 26.54 18.91 6.53
N ALA A 520 27.08 18.97 5.32
CA ALA A 520 26.70 18.06 4.24
C ALA A 520 27.14 16.60 4.51
N ASP A 521 28.26 16.40 5.18
CA ASP A 521 28.74 15.09 5.61
C ASP A 521 27.74 14.47 6.61
N VAL A 522 27.16 15.26 7.53
CA VAL A 522 26.06 14.78 8.42
C VAL A 522 24.84 14.31 7.62
N VAL A 523 24.44 15.08 6.59
CA VAL A 523 23.33 14.69 5.70
C VAL A 523 23.64 13.37 5.00
N SER A 524 24.85 13.23 4.49
CA SER A 524 25.30 12.03 3.77
C SER A 524 25.37 10.81 4.69
N TYR A 525 25.89 10.97 5.90
CA TYR A 525 25.89 9.92 6.92
C TYR A 525 24.47 9.49 7.32
N ALA A 526 23.57 10.45 7.54
CA ALA A 526 22.18 10.16 7.86
C ALA A 526 21.48 9.38 6.73
N MET A 527 21.67 9.81 5.47
CA MET A 527 21.11 9.12 4.30
C MET A 527 21.66 7.69 4.17
N MET A 528 22.98 7.50 4.33
CA MET A 528 23.59 6.17 4.22
C MET A 528 23.16 5.26 5.37
N SER A 529 23.03 5.77 6.58
CA SER A 529 22.58 5.00 7.74
C SER A 529 21.13 4.52 7.54
N GLU A 530 20.27 5.36 6.99
CA GLU A 530 18.90 4.96 6.69
C GLU A 530 18.81 3.95 5.54
N ILE A 531 19.62 4.11 4.50
CA ILE A 531 19.73 3.13 3.41
C ILE A 531 20.17 1.76 3.97
N ASN A 532 21.18 1.74 4.84
CA ASN A 532 21.69 0.50 5.43
C ASN A 532 20.66 -0.14 6.37
N HIS A 533 19.95 0.67 7.16
CA HIS A 533 18.82 0.21 7.98
C HIS A 533 17.73 -0.43 7.12
N PHE A 534 17.28 0.26 6.07
CA PHE A 534 16.30 -0.27 5.13
C PHE A 534 16.76 -1.59 4.49
N HIS A 535 18.01 -1.71 4.08
CA HIS A 535 18.53 -2.93 3.48
C HIS A 535 18.58 -4.10 4.47
N SER A 536 18.92 -3.84 5.72
CA SER A 536 18.94 -4.83 6.80
C SER A 536 17.52 -5.35 7.09
N GLU A 537 16.59 -4.44 7.34
CA GLU A 537 15.17 -4.76 7.56
C GLU A 537 14.58 -5.52 6.38
N ARG A 538 14.82 -5.08 5.15
CA ARG A 538 14.35 -5.74 3.95
C ARG A 538 14.77 -7.20 3.86
N VAL A 539 16.02 -7.52 4.18
CA VAL A 539 16.50 -8.91 4.14
C VAL A 539 15.72 -9.78 5.12
N GLN A 540 15.52 -9.30 6.34
CA GLN A 540 14.80 -10.04 7.37
C GLN A 540 13.31 -10.17 7.03
N ASP A 541 12.68 -9.08 6.63
CA ASP A 541 11.26 -9.01 6.31
C ASP A 541 10.88 -9.93 5.12
N PHE A 542 11.63 -9.85 4.02
CA PHE A 542 11.38 -10.72 2.86
C PHE A 542 11.65 -12.19 3.16
N LYS A 543 12.67 -12.49 3.96
CA LYS A 543 12.92 -13.85 4.42
C LYS A 543 11.72 -14.40 5.19
N GLU A 544 11.22 -13.64 6.16
CA GLU A 544 10.11 -14.06 7.02
C GLU A 544 8.80 -14.23 6.25
N VAL A 545 8.42 -13.23 5.44
CA VAL A 545 7.18 -13.31 4.68
C VAL A 545 7.21 -14.44 3.64
N MET A 546 8.36 -14.67 2.98
CA MET A 546 8.46 -15.75 2.00
C MET A 546 8.48 -17.14 2.64
N GLN A 547 9.09 -17.29 3.81
CA GLN A 547 9.01 -18.54 4.58
C GLN A 547 7.55 -18.84 4.98
N ASN A 548 6.82 -17.85 5.48
CA ASN A 548 5.41 -17.98 5.83
C ASN A 548 4.55 -18.32 4.59
N TYR A 549 4.69 -17.55 3.52
CA TYR A 549 3.96 -17.77 2.27
C TYR A 549 4.16 -19.19 1.73
N LEU A 550 5.41 -19.66 1.62
CA LEU A 550 5.72 -20.99 1.11
C LEU A 550 5.22 -22.09 2.05
N THR A 551 5.27 -21.88 3.36
CA THR A 551 4.75 -22.83 4.35
C THR A 551 3.24 -23.01 4.20
N GLU A 552 2.50 -21.93 4.05
CA GLU A 552 1.05 -22.00 3.84
C GLU A 552 0.67 -22.59 2.47
N GLN A 553 1.45 -22.34 1.42
CA GLN A 553 1.29 -23.00 0.12
C GLN A 553 1.51 -24.53 0.23
N ILE A 554 2.56 -24.96 0.90
CA ILE A 554 2.83 -26.39 1.13
C ILE A 554 1.67 -27.02 1.89
N ARG A 555 1.19 -26.40 2.96
CA ARG A 555 0.06 -26.86 3.77
C ARG A 555 -1.22 -26.99 2.93
N PHE A 556 -1.49 -26.01 2.08
CA PHE A 556 -2.63 -26.02 1.18
C PHE A 556 -2.62 -27.23 0.24
N TYR A 557 -1.50 -27.48 -0.45
CA TYR A 557 -1.40 -28.63 -1.35
C TYR A 557 -1.40 -29.96 -0.62
N GLN A 558 -0.85 -30.04 0.60
CA GLN A 558 -0.94 -31.22 1.45
C GLN A 558 -2.39 -31.53 1.83
N ASN A 559 -3.19 -30.52 2.19
CA ASN A 559 -4.61 -30.68 2.50
C ASN A 559 -5.40 -31.21 1.28
N ILE A 560 -5.11 -30.70 0.08
CA ILE A 560 -5.72 -31.21 -1.16
C ILE A 560 -5.32 -32.67 -1.39
N THR A 561 -4.02 -32.98 -1.25
CA THR A 561 -3.49 -34.34 -1.42
C THR A 561 -4.15 -35.32 -0.47
N SER A 562 -4.29 -34.97 0.81
CA SER A 562 -4.96 -35.82 1.81
C SER A 562 -6.39 -36.15 1.43
N LYS A 563 -7.16 -35.13 1.00
CA LYS A 563 -8.57 -35.33 0.55
C LYS A 563 -8.67 -36.26 -0.67
N LEU A 564 -7.76 -36.12 -1.61
CA LEU A 564 -7.71 -37.02 -2.78
C LEU A 564 -7.30 -38.43 -2.40
N GLN A 565 -6.36 -38.61 -1.46
CA GLN A 565 -5.96 -39.92 -0.94
C GLN A 565 -7.10 -40.63 -0.21
N GLU A 566 -7.84 -39.93 0.66
CA GLU A 566 -9.02 -40.46 1.34
C GLU A 566 -10.07 -40.95 0.32
N THR A 567 -10.26 -40.19 -0.76
CA THR A 567 -11.20 -40.55 -1.83
C THR A 567 -10.69 -41.78 -2.61
N LEU A 568 -9.40 -41.81 -2.95
CA LEU A 568 -8.79 -42.96 -3.64
C LEU A 568 -8.94 -44.27 -2.85
N GLN A 569 -8.78 -44.21 -1.53
CA GLN A 569 -8.94 -45.37 -0.66
C GLN A 569 -10.35 -45.99 -0.80
N LYS A 570 -11.42 -45.17 -0.93
CA LYS A 570 -12.76 -45.71 -1.12
C LYS A 570 -12.94 -46.53 -2.39
N TYR A 571 -12.20 -46.22 -3.45
CA TYR A 571 -12.19 -47.03 -4.67
C TYR A 571 -11.36 -48.33 -4.53
N GLN A 572 -10.34 -48.33 -3.67
CA GLN A 572 -9.52 -49.51 -3.39
C GLN A 572 -10.26 -50.55 -2.53
N GLU A 573 -11.33 -50.10 -1.81
CA GLU A 573 -12.15 -50.95 -0.95
C GLU A 573 -13.35 -51.60 -1.69
N ILE A 574 -13.54 -51.29 -2.97
CA ILE A 574 -14.56 -51.90 -3.85
C ILE A 574 -14.11 -53.25 -4.36
#